data_5fa8e5e9e14490361fc3d48b0276dd07
#
_entry.id   5fa8e5e9e14490361fc3d48b0276dd07
#
_cell.length_a   1.000
_cell.length_b   1.000
_cell.length_c   1.000
_cell.angle_alpha   90.00
_cell.angle_beta   90.00
_cell.angle_gamma   90.00
#
_symmetry.space_group_name_H-M   'P 1'
#
loop_
_entity.id
_entity.type
_entity.pdbx_description
1 polymer ?
#
loop_
_entity_poly.entity_id
_entity_poly.type
_entity_poly.pdbx_seq_one_letter_code
_entity_poly.pdbx_strand_id
1 'polypeptide(L)'
;MPGLTQRFLKNFTLFLLFSSTVFAKSGIVIFQSDFGYKDAAVSEVKGVIYSVDKSLIISDLTHDIPAYNIWEASYRLYQAAPYWPKASVFVSVVDPGVGTQRRSVVALTNNGLYFVTPDNGTLTLIDDAYGIKEVRLIDERKHRLKGSNNSYTFFGRDVYGYTAAKLAAGEISFAEVGPLSDKPIVKIPYQKPVIENNILRGTIVILDPKYGNIWTNIDENLINAYGMKAKGRYQVKIYHNQVQKYSDIISFHNTFGDTEKGANLLYLNSLLKLAIATNQGNFAKLHQLNAGPDWLITIEKL
;
A
#
# COMPACT_ATOMS: atom_id res chain seq x y z
N MET A 1 -5.20 86.94 7.04
CA MET A 1 -4.94 86.01 5.90
C MET A 1 -4.90 84.60 6.45
N PRO A 2 -5.88 83.75 6.19
CA PRO A 2 -5.94 82.42 6.80
C PRO A 2 -5.26 81.37 5.93
N GLY A 3 -4.46 80.49 6.60
CA GLY A 3 -3.75 79.38 6.00
C GLY A 3 -4.65 78.17 5.74
N LEU A 4 -4.52 77.61 4.54
CA LEU A 4 -5.17 76.38 4.11
C LEU A 4 -4.45 75.17 4.75
N THR A 5 -5.16 74.44 5.57
CA THR A 5 -4.77 73.11 6.01
C THR A 5 -5.30 72.07 5.02
N GLN A 6 -4.38 71.48 4.24
CA GLN A 6 -4.67 70.32 3.39
C GLN A 6 -4.76 69.05 4.25
N ARG A 7 -5.95 68.43 4.30
CA ARG A 7 -6.17 67.07 4.82
C ARG A 7 -5.81 66.07 3.78
N PHE A 8 -4.72 65.30 4.03
CA PHE A 8 -4.42 64.08 3.27
C PHE A 8 -5.32 62.96 3.73
N LEU A 9 -6.30 62.55 2.91
CA LEU A 9 -6.99 61.27 3.07
C LEU A 9 -6.04 60.16 2.59
N LYS A 10 -5.55 59.31 3.49
CA LYS A 10 -4.88 58.06 3.17
C LYS A 10 -5.97 57.02 2.85
N ASN A 11 -6.14 56.72 1.57
CA ASN A 11 -6.92 55.55 1.15
C ASN A 11 -6.13 54.29 1.51
N PHE A 12 -6.59 53.56 2.52
CA PHE A 12 -6.10 52.24 2.89
C PHE A 12 -6.86 51.22 2.02
N THR A 13 -6.28 50.79 0.89
CA THR A 13 -6.84 49.69 0.11
C THR A 13 -6.47 48.37 0.79
N LEU A 14 -7.46 47.78 1.48
CA LEU A 14 -7.34 46.46 2.08
C LEU A 14 -7.30 45.41 0.98
N PHE A 15 -6.12 44.91 0.64
CA PHE A 15 -5.95 43.74 -0.23
C PHE A 15 -6.36 42.49 0.56
N LEU A 16 -7.60 42.03 0.36
CA LEU A 16 -8.02 40.70 0.75
C LEU A 16 -7.30 39.68 -0.13
N LEU A 17 -6.21 39.10 0.40
CA LEU A 17 -5.58 37.90 -0.19
C LEU A 17 -6.55 36.73 -0.04
N PHE A 18 -7.37 36.51 -1.07
CA PHE A 18 -8.05 35.24 -1.23
C PHE A 18 -6.97 34.18 -1.49
N SER A 19 -6.58 33.47 -0.43
CA SER A 19 -5.84 32.21 -0.57
C SER A 19 -6.78 31.23 -1.28
N SER A 20 -6.70 31.16 -2.58
CA SER A 20 -7.33 30.09 -3.34
C SER A 20 -6.62 28.80 -2.94
N THR A 21 -7.26 27.99 -2.11
CA THR A 21 -6.87 26.59 -1.90
C THR A 21 -7.00 25.89 -3.24
N VAL A 22 -5.89 25.81 -3.96
CA VAL A 22 -5.82 25.02 -5.19
C VAL A 22 -5.98 23.56 -4.74
N PHE A 23 -7.16 23.01 -4.94
CA PHE A 23 -7.40 21.58 -4.80
C PHE A 23 -6.54 20.87 -5.87
N ALA A 24 -5.55 20.12 -5.46
CA ALA A 24 -4.75 19.34 -6.39
C ALA A 24 -5.61 18.21 -6.94
N LYS A 25 -6.29 18.48 -8.07
CA LYS A 25 -6.99 17.43 -8.84
C LYS A 25 -5.96 16.47 -9.39
N SER A 26 -5.87 15.24 -8.86
CA SER A 26 -4.97 14.23 -9.43
C SER A 26 -5.55 13.62 -10.71
N GLY A 27 -6.85 13.49 -10.77
CA GLY A 27 -7.56 12.82 -11.86
C GLY A 27 -7.30 11.31 -11.95
N ILE A 28 -6.57 10.72 -10.99
CA ILE A 28 -6.11 9.32 -11.05
C ILE A 28 -6.60 8.54 -9.83
N VAL A 29 -7.28 7.42 -10.09
CA VAL A 29 -7.71 6.45 -9.08
C VAL A 29 -7.06 5.10 -9.38
N ILE A 30 -6.36 4.53 -8.41
CA ILE A 30 -5.77 3.19 -8.49
C ILE A 30 -6.60 2.25 -7.62
N PHE A 31 -7.16 1.20 -8.20
CA PHE A 31 -8.12 0.34 -7.53
C PHE A 31 -7.61 -1.09 -7.37
N GLN A 32 -7.70 -1.63 -6.16
CA GLN A 32 -7.48 -3.05 -5.88
C GLN A 32 -8.58 -3.61 -4.97
N SER A 33 -8.82 -4.93 -5.08
CA SER A 33 -9.77 -5.66 -4.23
C SER A 33 -9.49 -7.16 -4.24
N ASP A 34 -10.25 -7.90 -3.43
CA ASP A 34 -10.36 -9.35 -3.45
C ASP A 34 -11.64 -9.85 -4.16
N PHE A 35 -12.26 -9.02 -5.00
CA PHE A 35 -13.54 -9.33 -5.66
C PHE A 35 -13.40 -10.31 -6.82
N GLY A 36 -12.22 -10.37 -7.47
CA GLY A 36 -12.05 -11.05 -8.74
C GLY A 36 -12.80 -10.36 -9.89
N TYR A 37 -12.83 -11.03 -11.03
CA TYR A 37 -13.51 -10.54 -12.25
C TYR A 37 -14.69 -11.44 -12.70
N LYS A 38 -15.15 -12.36 -11.83
CA LYS A 38 -16.21 -13.30 -12.21
C LYS A 38 -17.59 -12.69 -12.20
N ASP A 39 -17.79 -11.60 -11.46
CA ASP A 39 -19.04 -10.87 -11.36
C ASP A 39 -18.88 -9.38 -11.67
N ALA A 40 -19.90 -8.58 -11.40
CA ALA A 40 -19.94 -7.15 -11.74
C ALA A 40 -19.30 -6.24 -10.70
N ALA A 41 -18.84 -6.73 -9.54
CA ALA A 41 -18.46 -5.89 -8.40
C ALA A 41 -17.40 -4.83 -8.76
N VAL A 42 -16.33 -5.23 -9.46
CA VAL A 42 -15.29 -4.28 -9.94
C VAL A 42 -15.89 -3.25 -10.88
N SER A 43 -16.73 -3.66 -11.81
CA SER A 43 -17.40 -2.78 -12.77
C SER A 43 -18.34 -1.79 -12.11
N GLU A 44 -19.07 -2.21 -11.08
CA GLU A 44 -19.97 -1.34 -10.30
C GLU A 44 -19.20 -0.24 -9.58
N VAL A 45 -18.07 -0.56 -8.93
CA VAL A 45 -17.19 0.45 -8.30
C VAL A 45 -16.69 1.45 -9.33
N LYS A 46 -16.21 0.98 -10.49
CA LYS A 46 -15.75 1.85 -11.59
C LYS A 46 -16.89 2.72 -12.13
N GLY A 47 -18.10 2.16 -12.27
CA GLY A 47 -19.28 2.91 -12.69
C GLY A 47 -19.60 4.06 -11.73
N VAL A 48 -19.51 3.83 -10.42
CA VAL A 48 -19.67 4.88 -9.40
C VAL A 48 -18.57 5.93 -9.52
N ILE A 49 -17.31 5.55 -9.71
CA ILE A 49 -16.21 6.51 -9.90
C ILE A 49 -16.48 7.39 -11.14
N TYR A 50 -16.86 6.82 -12.28
CA TYR A 50 -17.19 7.57 -13.48
C TYR A 50 -18.47 8.40 -13.37
N SER A 51 -19.41 8.04 -12.47
CA SER A 51 -20.60 8.85 -12.23
C SER A 51 -20.31 10.18 -11.53
N VAL A 52 -19.16 10.26 -10.82
CA VAL A 52 -18.68 11.52 -10.22
C VAL A 52 -18.00 12.38 -11.30
N ASP A 53 -17.01 11.86 -11.98
CA ASP A 53 -16.34 12.59 -13.07
C ASP A 53 -15.84 11.59 -14.14
N LYS A 54 -16.39 11.73 -15.34
CA LYS A 54 -16.05 10.87 -16.51
C LYS A 54 -14.60 11.04 -16.98
N SER A 55 -13.93 12.12 -16.59
CA SER A 55 -12.53 12.40 -16.97
C SER A 55 -11.51 11.71 -16.08
N LEU A 56 -11.94 11.04 -15.00
CA LEU A 56 -11.04 10.30 -14.11
C LEU A 56 -10.40 9.13 -14.84
N ILE A 57 -9.12 8.92 -14.58
CA ILE A 57 -8.39 7.76 -15.07
C ILE A 57 -8.41 6.70 -13.96
N ILE A 58 -8.98 5.54 -14.25
CA ILE A 58 -9.00 4.41 -13.33
C ILE A 58 -7.98 3.38 -13.80
N SER A 59 -7.04 3.03 -12.92
CA SER A 59 -6.08 1.95 -13.15
C SER A 59 -6.35 0.81 -12.16
N ASP A 60 -6.48 -0.41 -12.66
CA ASP A 60 -6.53 -1.58 -11.80
C ASP A 60 -5.12 -1.91 -11.31
N LEU A 61 -4.95 -2.02 -10.00
CA LEU A 61 -3.73 -2.59 -9.44
C LEU A 61 -3.83 -4.12 -9.52
N THR A 62 -4.84 -4.68 -8.90
CA THR A 62 -5.23 -6.10 -9.01
C THR A 62 -6.60 -6.31 -8.36
N HIS A 63 -7.35 -7.30 -8.83
CA HIS A 63 -8.58 -7.76 -8.19
C HIS A 63 -8.53 -9.25 -7.80
N ASP A 64 -7.34 -9.86 -7.94
CA ASP A 64 -7.07 -11.26 -7.63
C ASP A 64 -6.37 -11.47 -6.28
N ILE A 65 -6.52 -10.50 -5.34
CA ILE A 65 -6.10 -10.71 -3.96
C ILE A 65 -6.92 -11.88 -3.39
N PRO A 66 -6.28 -12.87 -2.75
CA PRO A 66 -7.04 -13.96 -2.13
C PRO A 66 -8.06 -13.41 -1.13
N ALA A 67 -9.26 -13.99 -1.11
CA ALA A 67 -10.37 -13.52 -0.27
C ALA A 67 -9.90 -13.29 1.17
N TYR A 68 -10.20 -12.10 1.71
CA TYR A 68 -9.88 -11.66 3.07
C TYR A 68 -8.39 -11.49 3.39
N ASN A 69 -7.48 -11.59 2.40
CA ASN A 69 -6.05 -11.46 2.63
C ASN A 69 -5.60 -9.98 2.71
N ILE A 70 -5.80 -9.38 3.90
CA ILE A 70 -5.43 -7.98 4.18
C ILE A 70 -3.92 -7.77 4.05
N TRP A 71 -3.09 -8.76 4.41
CA TRP A 71 -1.64 -8.67 4.30
C TRP A 71 -1.18 -8.53 2.85
N GLU A 72 -1.72 -9.35 1.94
CA GLU A 72 -1.41 -9.23 0.52
C GLU A 72 -1.90 -7.90 -0.05
N ALA A 73 -3.08 -7.42 0.37
CA ALA A 73 -3.55 -6.08 -0.01
C ALA A 73 -2.54 -4.99 0.39
N SER A 74 -2.01 -5.05 1.61
CA SER A 74 -0.98 -4.11 2.09
C SER A 74 0.29 -4.18 1.24
N TYR A 75 0.71 -5.40 0.88
CA TYR A 75 1.91 -5.59 0.05
C TYR A 75 1.73 -5.06 -1.37
N ARG A 76 0.58 -5.30 -2.01
CA ARG A 76 0.33 -4.81 -3.39
C ARG A 76 0.31 -3.28 -3.45
N LEU A 77 -0.25 -2.61 -2.44
CA LEU A 77 -0.14 -1.15 -2.32
C LEU A 77 1.33 -0.71 -2.21
N TYR A 78 2.08 -1.32 -1.29
CA TYR A 78 3.50 -1.03 -1.10
C TYR A 78 4.31 -1.23 -2.39
N GLN A 79 4.06 -2.31 -3.12
CA GLN A 79 4.75 -2.65 -4.37
C GLN A 79 4.51 -1.60 -5.46
N ALA A 80 3.29 -1.07 -5.57
CA ALA A 80 2.89 -0.16 -6.64
C ALA A 80 3.12 1.33 -6.32
N ALA A 81 2.96 1.73 -5.06
CA ALA A 81 2.96 3.14 -4.64
C ALA A 81 4.14 3.98 -5.13
N PRO A 82 5.40 3.48 -5.20
CA PRO A 82 6.55 4.29 -5.65
C PRO A 82 6.46 4.80 -7.09
N TYR A 83 5.65 4.14 -7.92
CA TYR A 83 5.56 4.41 -9.36
C TYR A 83 4.41 5.37 -9.73
N TRP A 84 3.63 5.81 -8.75
CA TRP A 84 2.50 6.70 -9.00
C TRP A 84 2.81 8.15 -8.62
N PRO A 85 2.32 9.11 -9.40
CA PRO A 85 2.56 10.53 -9.13
C PRO A 85 1.87 10.97 -7.81
N LYS A 86 2.41 12.04 -7.21
CA LYS A 86 1.79 12.67 -6.03
C LYS A 86 0.33 13.01 -6.31
N ALA A 87 -0.47 13.04 -5.27
CA ALA A 87 -1.91 13.25 -5.26
C ALA A 87 -2.73 12.11 -5.89
N SER A 88 -2.12 11.02 -6.40
CA SER A 88 -2.87 9.83 -6.80
C SER A 88 -3.67 9.25 -5.64
N VAL A 89 -4.87 8.76 -5.93
CA VAL A 89 -5.81 8.22 -4.94
C VAL A 89 -5.92 6.71 -5.10
N PHE A 90 -5.42 5.96 -4.13
CA PHE A 90 -5.55 4.51 -4.08
C PHE A 90 -6.85 4.11 -3.38
N VAL A 91 -7.59 3.18 -3.95
CA VAL A 91 -8.74 2.51 -3.35
C VAL A 91 -8.36 1.06 -3.10
N SER A 92 -8.40 0.63 -1.85
CA SER A 92 -8.11 -0.76 -1.48
C SER A 92 -9.30 -1.34 -0.73
N VAL A 93 -9.88 -2.38 -1.27
CA VAL A 93 -11.08 -3.01 -0.71
C VAL A 93 -10.85 -4.50 -0.52
N VAL A 94 -10.25 -4.86 0.62
CA VAL A 94 -10.24 -6.18 1.22
C VAL A 94 -10.81 -6.01 2.62
N ASP A 95 -12.08 -6.31 2.79
CA ASP A 95 -12.87 -5.84 3.94
C ASP A 95 -13.74 -6.93 4.58
N PRO A 96 -13.11 -7.88 5.30
CA PRO A 96 -13.87 -8.89 6.05
C PRO A 96 -14.74 -8.30 7.17
N GLY A 97 -14.51 -7.03 7.52
CA GLY A 97 -15.29 -6.29 8.55
C GLY A 97 -16.34 -5.35 7.97
N VAL A 98 -16.75 -5.50 6.70
CA VAL A 98 -17.76 -4.64 6.10
C VAL A 98 -19.07 -4.64 6.93
N GLY A 99 -19.64 -3.46 7.14
CA GLY A 99 -20.87 -3.31 7.94
C GLY A 99 -20.68 -3.38 9.47
N THR A 100 -19.45 -3.56 9.97
CA THR A 100 -19.12 -3.48 11.40
C THR A 100 -18.69 -2.06 11.80
N GLN A 101 -18.24 -1.87 13.05
CA GLN A 101 -17.71 -0.60 13.54
C GLN A 101 -16.26 -0.31 13.15
N ARG A 102 -15.64 -1.10 12.24
CA ARG A 102 -14.31 -0.79 11.73
C ARG A 102 -14.33 0.56 11.03
N ARG A 103 -13.29 1.36 11.21
CA ARG A 103 -13.20 2.70 10.63
C ARG A 103 -13.08 2.63 9.11
N SER A 104 -13.76 3.55 8.40
CA SER A 104 -13.54 3.86 6.99
C SER A 104 -12.67 5.11 6.93
N VAL A 105 -11.51 5.05 6.26
CA VAL A 105 -10.52 6.13 6.33
C VAL A 105 -10.01 6.57 4.97
N VAL A 106 -9.54 7.82 4.93
CA VAL A 106 -8.59 8.31 3.93
C VAL A 106 -7.31 8.68 4.65
N ALA A 107 -6.20 8.05 4.26
CA ALA A 107 -4.88 8.36 4.77
C ALA A 107 -4.07 9.14 3.73
N LEU A 108 -3.37 10.19 4.17
CA LEU A 108 -2.39 10.94 3.39
C LEU A 108 -0.99 10.56 3.87
N THR A 109 -0.13 10.13 2.97
CA THR A 109 1.27 9.80 3.25
C THR A 109 2.19 11.01 3.16
N ASN A 110 3.39 10.92 3.75
CA ASN A 110 4.39 12.00 3.67
C ASN A 110 4.86 12.29 2.24
N ASN A 111 4.82 11.29 1.34
CA ASN A 111 5.14 11.48 -0.08
C ASN A 111 3.96 11.98 -0.92
N GLY A 112 2.79 12.24 -0.31
CA GLY A 112 1.66 12.91 -0.94
C GLY A 112 0.71 12.00 -1.71
N LEU A 113 0.63 10.71 -1.38
CA LEU A 113 -0.37 9.77 -1.91
C LEU A 113 -1.56 9.64 -0.96
N TYR A 114 -2.74 9.41 -1.50
CA TYR A 114 -3.96 9.18 -0.75
C TYR A 114 -4.38 7.72 -0.81
N PHE A 115 -4.84 7.18 0.32
CA PHE A 115 -5.33 5.79 0.43
C PHE A 115 -6.71 5.77 1.06
N VAL A 116 -7.70 5.32 0.30
CA VAL A 116 -9.11 5.16 0.73
C VAL A 116 -9.37 3.69 0.98
N THR A 117 -9.64 3.31 2.25
CA THR A 117 -9.64 1.88 2.64
C THR A 117 -10.34 1.67 3.99
N PRO A 118 -10.79 0.44 4.31
CA PRO A 118 -11.06 0.07 5.69
C PRO A 118 -9.77 0.12 6.51
N ASP A 119 -9.86 0.61 7.74
CA ASP A 119 -8.73 0.62 8.68
C ASP A 119 -8.65 -0.71 9.43
N ASN A 120 -8.04 -1.68 8.77
CA ASN A 120 -7.97 -3.07 9.22
C ASN A 120 -6.56 -3.70 9.12
N GLY A 121 -5.54 -2.87 8.86
CA GLY A 121 -4.17 -3.32 8.66
C GLY A 121 -3.66 -3.21 7.21
N THR A 122 -4.53 -2.89 6.26
CA THR A 122 -4.17 -2.70 4.84
C THR A 122 -3.06 -1.66 4.64
N LEU A 123 -2.95 -0.66 5.52
CA LEU A 123 -1.93 0.40 5.42
C LEU A 123 -0.62 0.07 6.16
N THR A 124 -0.44 -1.13 6.70
CA THR A 124 0.75 -1.50 7.50
C THR A 124 2.05 -1.22 6.78
N LEU A 125 2.23 -1.74 5.56
CA LEU A 125 3.48 -1.59 4.80
C LEU A 125 3.61 -0.21 4.16
N ILE A 126 2.51 0.48 3.91
CA ILE A 126 2.51 1.88 3.43
C ILE A 126 3.03 2.81 4.52
N ASP A 127 2.55 2.68 5.77
CA ASP A 127 3.04 3.50 6.88
C ASP A 127 4.52 3.22 7.17
N ASP A 128 4.94 1.96 7.11
CA ASP A 128 6.34 1.60 7.34
C ASP A 128 7.28 2.15 6.26
N ALA A 129 6.82 2.27 5.02
CA ALA A 129 7.64 2.73 3.90
C ALA A 129 7.66 4.26 3.74
N TYR A 130 6.54 4.92 3.95
CA TYR A 130 6.36 6.35 3.62
C TYR A 130 5.96 7.20 4.83
N GLY A 131 5.49 6.59 5.91
CA GLY A 131 4.84 7.28 7.03
C GLY A 131 3.48 7.84 6.64
N ILE A 132 2.54 7.81 7.57
CA ILE A 132 1.23 8.45 7.43
C ILE A 132 1.31 9.85 8.04
N LYS A 133 1.05 10.85 7.21
CA LYS A 133 1.04 12.26 7.61
C LYS A 133 -0.24 12.62 8.37
N GLU A 134 -1.38 12.15 7.86
CA GLU A 134 -2.71 12.47 8.40
C GLU A 134 -3.72 11.40 8.01
N VAL A 135 -4.65 11.10 8.90
CA VAL A 135 -5.77 10.17 8.67
C VAL A 135 -7.08 10.87 8.94
N ARG A 136 -8.04 10.77 8.02
CA ARG A 136 -9.40 11.27 8.20
C ARG A 136 -10.41 10.13 8.17
N LEU A 137 -11.37 10.20 9.08
CA LEU A 137 -12.51 9.30 9.08
C LEU A 137 -13.47 9.77 7.98
N ILE A 138 -13.95 8.84 7.15
CA ILE A 138 -14.93 9.19 6.11
C ILE A 138 -16.27 9.51 6.78
N ASP A 139 -16.79 10.73 6.58
CA ASP A 139 -18.16 11.08 7.00
C ASP A 139 -19.16 10.43 6.02
N GLU A 140 -19.61 9.23 6.35
CA GLU A 140 -20.52 8.46 5.49
C GLU A 140 -21.85 9.16 5.24
N ARG A 141 -22.28 10.09 6.06
CA ARG A 141 -23.50 10.90 5.81
C ARG A 141 -23.35 11.80 4.59
N LYS A 142 -22.10 12.20 4.26
CA LYS A 142 -21.77 13.09 3.14
C LYS A 142 -21.18 12.35 1.95
N HIS A 143 -20.47 11.24 2.23
CA HIS A 143 -19.65 10.54 1.25
C HIS A 143 -20.09 9.07 1.03
N ARG A 144 -21.38 8.82 1.19
CA ARG A 144 -22.05 7.59 0.74
C ARG A 144 -22.85 7.86 -0.53
N LEU A 145 -22.79 6.94 -1.49
CA LEU A 145 -23.58 6.98 -2.73
C LEU A 145 -25.06 7.15 -2.41
N LYS A 146 -25.71 8.13 -3.03
CA LYS A 146 -27.13 8.40 -2.80
C LYS A 146 -27.99 7.16 -3.15
N GLY A 147 -28.87 6.80 -2.24
CA GLY A 147 -29.78 5.66 -2.41
C GLY A 147 -29.24 4.32 -1.90
N SER A 148 -27.98 4.25 -1.41
CA SER A 148 -27.38 3.02 -0.89
C SER A 148 -27.56 2.82 0.63
N ASN A 149 -28.35 3.66 1.30
CA ASN A 149 -28.47 3.67 2.77
C ASN A 149 -29.12 2.42 3.38
N ASN A 150 -29.76 1.60 2.57
CA ASN A 150 -30.45 0.38 3.02
C ASN A 150 -29.57 -0.88 2.95
N SER A 151 -28.32 -0.76 2.50
CA SER A 151 -27.36 -1.86 2.42
C SER A 151 -26.01 -1.44 2.96
N TYR A 152 -25.41 -2.31 3.75
CA TYR A 152 -24.10 -2.09 4.38
C TYR A 152 -23.08 -3.18 3.98
N THR A 153 -23.31 -3.85 2.85
CA THR A 153 -22.51 -5.00 2.41
C THR A 153 -21.55 -4.66 1.27
N PHE A 154 -21.65 -3.46 0.66
CA PHE A 154 -20.80 -3.08 -0.47
C PHE A 154 -20.17 -1.69 -0.31
N PHE A 155 -19.42 -1.48 0.78
CA PHE A 155 -18.72 -0.23 1.06
C PHE A 155 -17.68 0.12 -0.02
N GLY A 156 -17.12 -0.88 -0.71
CA GLY A 156 -16.24 -0.66 -1.86
C GLY A 156 -16.83 0.26 -2.90
N ARG A 157 -18.09 0.03 -3.26
CA ARG A 157 -18.86 0.83 -4.20
C ARG A 157 -19.40 2.10 -3.54
N ASP A 158 -20.09 1.93 -2.41
CA ASP A 158 -20.98 2.95 -1.85
C ASP A 158 -20.24 4.03 -1.05
N VAL A 159 -19.06 3.71 -0.51
CA VAL A 159 -18.26 4.60 0.34
C VAL A 159 -16.88 4.85 -0.25
N TYR A 160 -16.07 3.79 -0.46
CA TYR A 160 -14.66 3.97 -0.82
C TYR A 160 -14.47 4.49 -2.25
N GLY A 161 -15.09 3.85 -3.24
CA GLY A 161 -15.02 4.29 -4.65
C GLY A 161 -15.61 5.69 -4.83
N TYR A 162 -16.75 5.97 -4.18
CA TYR A 162 -17.41 7.27 -4.25
C TYR A 162 -16.58 8.39 -3.60
N THR A 163 -16.02 8.16 -2.40
CA THR A 163 -15.15 9.14 -1.73
C THR A 163 -13.88 9.39 -2.51
N ALA A 164 -13.24 8.33 -3.01
CA ALA A 164 -12.02 8.42 -3.81
C ALA A 164 -12.23 9.21 -5.09
N ALA A 165 -13.36 8.98 -5.77
CA ALA A 165 -13.70 9.72 -6.98
C ALA A 165 -13.83 11.22 -6.72
N LYS A 166 -14.57 11.62 -5.67
CA LYS A 166 -14.74 13.03 -5.29
C LYS A 166 -13.40 13.68 -4.94
N LEU A 167 -12.53 12.96 -4.23
CA LEU A 167 -11.20 13.47 -3.88
C LEU A 167 -10.30 13.60 -5.13
N ALA A 168 -10.26 12.60 -6.01
CA ALA A 168 -9.46 12.61 -7.22
C ALA A 168 -9.96 13.66 -8.24
N ALA A 169 -11.28 13.88 -8.31
CA ALA A 169 -11.91 14.91 -9.13
C ALA A 169 -11.68 16.33 -8.60
N GLY A 170 -11.27 16.47 -7.34
CA GLY A 170 -11.18 17.78 -6.66
C GLY A 170 -12.54 18.35 -6.30
N GLU A 171 -13.61 17.55 -6.25
CA GLU A 171 -14.93 17.98 -5.74
C GLU A 171 -14.92 18.20 -4.22
N ILE A 172 -14.04 17.48 -3.53
CA ILE A 172 -13.79 17.69 -2.10
C ILE A 172 -12.28 17.80 -1.85
N SER A 173 -11.92 18.60 -0.88
CA SER A 173 -10.59 18.62 -0.29
C SER A 173 -10.38 17.44 0.65
N PHE A 174 -9.14 17.16 1.00
CA PHE A 174 -8.85 16.13 2.00
C PHE A 174 -9.49 16.46 3.35
N ALA A 175 -9.56 17.76 3.74
CA ALA A 175 -10.19 18.20 4.97
C ALA A 175 -11.71 17.94 5.01
N GLU A 176 -12.38 17.96 3.85
CA GLU A 176 -13.82 17.74 3.74
C GLU A 176 -14.21 16.25 3.75
N VAL A 177 -13.25 15.31 3.65
CA VAL A 177 -13.52 13.87 3.80
C VAL A 177 -14.24 13.58 5.13
N GLY A 178 -13.84 14.26 6.20
CA GLY A 178 -14.43 14.13 7.53
C GLY A 178 -13.46 14.50 8.64
N PRO A 179 -13.77 14.16 9.90
CA PRO A 179 -12.95 14.55 11.03
C PRO A 179 -11.57 13.87 11.00
N LEU A 180 -10.59 14.58 11.57
CA LEU A 180 -9.27 14.01 11.82
C LEU A 180 -9.40 12.81 12.75
N SER A 181 -8.69 11.73 12.46
CA SER A 181 -8.63 10.57 13.34
C SER A 181 -7.81 10.91 14.60
N ASP A 182 -8.36 10.59 15.76
CA ASP A 182 -7.71 10.69 17.06
C ASP A 182 -6.86 9.47 17.41
N LYS A 183 -6.89 8.42 16.56
CA LYS A 183 -6.19 7.17 16.76
C LYS A 183 -5.28 6.84 15.58
N PRO A 184 -4.15 6.18 15.83
CA PRO A 184 -3.31 5.66 14.76
C PRO A 184 -4.08 4.64 13.92
N ILE A 185 -3.57 4.34 12.72
CA ILE A 185 -4.09 3.26 11.89
C ILE A 185 -3.87 1.89 12.56
N VAL A 186 -4.72 0.93 12.24
CA VAL A 186 -4.51 -0.48 12.62
C VAL A 186 -3.32 -1.03 11.83
N LYS A 187 -2.41 -1.73 12.52
CA LYS A 187 -1.26 -2.40 11.93
C LYS A 187 -1.28 -3.90 12.18
N ILE A 188 -0.84 -4.67 11.19
CA ILE A 188 -0.58 -6.10 11.33
C ILE A 188 0.85 -6.27 11.86
N PRO A 189 1.06 -6.92 13.02
CA PRO A 189 2.39 -7.21 13.53
C PRO A 189 3.15 -8.16 12.60
N TYR A 190 4.44 -7.89 12.36
CA TYR A 190 5.32 -8.77 11.61
C TYR A 190 6.78 -8.53 11.97
N GLN A 191 7.66 -9.47 11.64
CA GLN A 191 9.10 -9.36 11.90
C GLN A 191 9.72 -8.32 10.96
N LYS A 192 10.20 -7.20 11.53
CA LYS A 192 11.02 -6.24 10.79
C LYS A 192 12.36 -6.87 10.42
N PRO A 193 12.95 -6.51 9.26
CA PRO A 193 14.25 -7.03 8.90
C PRO A 193 15.32 -6.50 9.87
N VAL A 194 16.18 -7.38 10.34
CA VAL A 194 17.22 -7.04 11.32
C VAL A 194 18.42 -7.99 11.24
N ILE A 195 19.61 -7.49 11.57
CA ILE A 195 20.79 -8.31 11.87
C ILE A 195 20.93 -8.39 13.37
N GLU A 196 20.80 -9.59 13.92
CA GLU A 196 20.91 -9.84 15.35
C GLU A 196 21.70 -11.13 15.60
N ASN A 197 22.69 -11.08 16.51
CA ASN A 197 23.58 -12.21 16.82
C ASN A 197 24.22 -12.85 15.56
N ASN A 198 24.64 -12.03 14.61
CA ASN A 198 25.18 -12.44 13.31
C ASN A 198 24.21 -13.29 12.45
N ILE A 199 22.91 -13.16 12.68
CA ILE A 199 21.85 -13.76 11.90
C ILE A 199 21.04 -12.64 11.25
N LEU A 200 20.85 -12.72 9.93
CA LEU A 200 19.96 -11.85 9.19
C LEU A 200 18.55 -12.44 9.22
N ARG A 201 17.60 -11.70 9.77
CA ARG A 201 16.20 -12.12 9.98
C ARG A 201 15.25 -11.23 9.19
N GLY A 202 14.15 -11.79 8.76
CA GLY A 202 13.07 -11.04 8.12
C GLY A 202 11.79 -11.85 7.98
N THR A 203 10.83 -11.27 7.26
CA THR A 203 9.53 -11.87 6.92
C THR A 203 9.51 -12.22 5.44
N ILE A 204 8.94 -13.37 5.11
CA ILE A 204 8.53 -13.71 3.74
C ILE A 204 7.21 -12.98 3.48
N VAL A 205 7.31 -11.83 2.80
CA VAL A 205 6.17 -10.91 2.68
C VAL A 205 5.17 -11.33 1.62
N ILE A 206 5.63 -11.95 0.53
CA ILE A 206 4.79 -12.36 -0.59
C ILE A 206 5.45 -13.47 -1.40
N LEU A 207 4.66 -14.25 -2.12
CA LEU A 207 5.12 -15.10 -3.20
C LEU A 207 4.91 -14.40 -4.55
N ASP A 208 5.85 -14.58 -5.47
CA ASP A 208 5.61 -14.24 -6.88
C ASP A 208 4.46 -15.13 -7.40
N PRO A 209 3.35 -14.53 -7.88
CA PRO A 209 2.15 -15.31 -8.20
C PRO A 209 2.35 -16.33 -9.31
N LYS A 210 3.23 -16.02 -10.26
CA LYS A 210 3.45 -16.83 -11.46
C LYS A 210 4.56 -17.86 -11.29
N TYR A 211 5.66 -17.46 -10.65
CA TYR A 211 6.88 -18.27 -10.60
C TYR A 211 7.11 -18.91 -9.22
N GLY A 212 6.36 -18.51 -8.18
CA GLY A 212 6.50 -19.03 -6.83
C GLY A 212 7.83 -18.70 -6.17
N ASN A 213 8.48 -17.62 -6.59
CA ASN A 213 9.64 -17.11 -5.90
C ASN A 213 9.21 -16.52 -4.55
N ILE A 214 10.02 -16.69 -3.54
CA ILE A 214 9.81 -16.11 -2.21
C ILE A 214 10.43 -14.72 -2.19
N TRP A 215 9.65 -13.69 -1.81
CA TRP A 215 10.14 -12.34 -1.62
C TRP A 215 10.08 -11.96 -0.14
N THR A 216 11.17 -11.36 0.34
CA THR A 216 11.31 -10.96 1.74
C THR A 216 11.23 -9.45 1.91
N ASN A 217 11.18 -8.98 3.16
CA ASN A 217 11.32 -7.57 3.51
C ASN A 217 12.78 -7.12 3.70
N ILE A 218 13.75 -8.00 3.54
CA ILE A 218 15.19 -7.71 3.72
C ILE A 218 15.69 -6.94 2.50
N ASP A 219 16.11 -5.69 2.69
CA ASP A 219 16.57 -4.83 1.60
C ASP A 219 18.07 -4.90 1.32
N GLU A 220 18.47 -4.31 0.20
CA GLU A 220 19.85 -4.26 -0.27
C GLU A 220 20.80 -3.65 0.77
N ASN A 221 20.37 -2.61 1.49
CA ASN A 221 21.21 -1.97 2.50
C ASN A 221 21.55 -2.93 3.63
N LEU A 222 20.57 -3.72 4.06
CA LEU A 222 20.76 -4.71 5.12
C LEU A 222 21.59 -5.90 4.64
N ILE A 223 21.42 -6.31 3.37
CA ILE A 223 22.24 -7.34 2.71
C ILE A 223 23.69 -6.91 2.65
N ASN A 224 23.95 -5.66 2.25
CA ASN A 224 25.28 -5.09 2.19
C ASN A 224 25.90 -4.95 3.59
N ALA A 225 25.14 -4.47 4.58
CA ALA A 225 25.58 -4.38 5.97
C ALA A 225 25.88 -5.75 6.57
N TYR A 226 25.10 -6.77 6.24
CA TYR A 226 25.40 -8.16 6.61
C TYR A 226 26.62 -8.72 5.88
N GLY A 227 27.05 -8.11 4.78
CA GLY A 227 28.20 -8.53 3.98
C GLY A 227 27.95 -9.79 3.15
N MET A 228 26.74 -9.93 2.60
CA MET A 228 26.46 -10.98 1.60
C MET A 228 27.26 -10.69 0.31
N LYS A 229 27.82 -11.75 -0.27
CA LYS A 229 28.65 -11.63 -1.49
C LYS A 229 28.14 -12.59 -2.56
N ALA A 230 28.23 -12.19 -3.81
CA ALA A 230 27.94 -13.06 -4.95
C ALA A 230 28.75 -14.36 -4.86
N LYS A 231 28.08 -15.50 -5.13
CA LYS A 231 28.57 -16.87 -4.97
C LYS A 231 28.84 -17.29 -3.52
N GLY A 232 28.61 -16.42 -2.53
CA GLY A 232 28.63 -16.78 -1.11
C GLY A 232 27.52 -17.76 -0.78
N ARG A 233 27.79 -18.71 0.11
CA ARG A 233 26.86 -19.73 0.57
C ARG A 233 26.34 -19.39 1.94
N TYR A 234 25.04 -19.56 2.15
CA TYR A 234 24.35 -19.18 3.37
C TYR A 234 23.41 -20.27 3.83
N GLN A 235 23.38 -20.55 5.13
CA GLN A 235 22.35 -21.38 5.74
C GLN A 235 21.06 -20.58 5.77
N VAL A 236 20.04 -21.04 5.08
CA VAL A 236 18.70 -20.46 5.04
C VAL A 236 17.74 -21.35 5.83
N LYS A 237 16.99 -20.77 6.76
CA LYS A 237 15.92 -21.47 7.46
C LYS A 237 14.64 -20.66 7.35
N ILE A 238 13.52 -21.34 7.12
CA ILE A 238 12.19 -20.73 7.02
C ILE A 238 11.29 -21.34 8.08
N TYR A 239 10.51 -20.47 8.74
CA TYR A 239 9.61 -20.86 9.82
C TYR A 239 8.20 -20.33 9.55
N HIS A 240 7.20 -21.09 9.92
CA HIS A 240 5.81 -20.67 10.01
C HIS A 240 5.32 -20.89 11.44
N ASN A 241 4.84 -19.84 12.10
CA ASN A 241 4.44 -19.88 13.51
C ASN A 241 5.50 -20.54 14.40
N GLN A 242 6.78 -20.16 14.22
CA GLN A 242 7.95 -20.67 14.93
C GLN A 242 8.32 -22.15 14.62
N VAL A 243 7.56 -22.84 13.81
CA VAL A 243 7.87 -24.21 13.36
C VAL A 243 8.71 -24.15 12.09
N GLN A 244 9.91 -24.75 12.12
CA GLN A 244 10.78 -24.80 10.94
C GLN A 244 10.14 -25.62 9.82
N LYS A 245 10.03 -25.03 8.65
CA LYS A 245 9.45 -25.61 7.42
C LYS A 245 10.49 -25.93 6.38
N TYR A 246 11.62 -25.23 6.40
CA TYR A 246 12.68 -25.41 5.41
C TYR A 246 14.05 -25.11 6.03
N SER A 247 15.08 -25.82 5.57
CA SER A 247 16.48 -25.55 5.93
C SER A 247 17.39 -26.10 4.83
N ASP A 248 18.24 -25.23 4.25
CA ASP A 248 19.21 -25.63 3.23
C ASP A 248 20.32 -24.59 3.11
N ILE A 249 21.42 -24.95 2.45
CA ILE A 249 22.51 -24.04 2.11
C ILE A 249 22.32 -23.55 0.69
N ILE A 250 22.03 -22.24 0.54
CA ILE A 250 21.75 -21.61 -0.75
C ILE A 250 22.82 -20.56 -1.07
N SER A 251 23.24 -20.50 -2.32
CA SER A 251 24.20 -19.49 -2.79
C SER A 251 23.48 -18.21 -3.23
N PHE A 252 24.10 -17.05 -2.95
CA PHE A 252 23.63 -15.74 -3.42
C PHE A 252 24.20 -15.44 -4.81
N HIS A 253 23.36 -15.08 -5.77
CA HIS A 253 23.71 -14.80 -7.15
C HIS A 253 23.12 -13.50 -7.64
N ASN A 254 23.75 -12.89 -8.65
CA ASN A 254 23.26 -11.66 -9.26
C ASN A 254 22.12 -11.92 -10.26
N THR A 255 22.10 -13.09 -10.87
CA THR A 255 21.13 -13.45 -11.92
C THR A 255 20.81 -14.94 -11.89
N PHE A 256 19.68 -15.33 -12.45
CA PHE A 256 19.29 -16.74 -12.65
C PHE A 256 20.29 -17.48 -13.55
N GLY A 257 20.91 -16.77 -14.51
CA GLY A 257 21.89 -17.35 -15.43
C GLY A 257 23.19 -17.81 -14.75
N ASP A 258 23.42 -17.45 -13.51
CA ASP A 258 24.60 -17.88 -12.73
C ASP A 258 24.44 -19.28 -12.14
N THR A 259 23.27 -19.91 -12.29
CA THR A 259 22.96 -21.22 -11.74
C THR A 259 22.39 -22.16 -12.79
N GLU A 260 22.55 -23.46 -12.58
CA GLU A 260 21.93 -24.49 -13.44
C GLU A 260 20.41 -24.51 -13.27
N LYS A 261 19.71 -25.04 -14.28
CA LYS A 261 18.27 -25.29 -14.21
C LYS A 261 17.94 -26.21 -13.03
N GLY A 262 16.96 -25.83 -12.24
CA GLY A 262 16.53 -26.57 -11.05
C GLY A 262 17.34 -26.26 -9.79
N ALA A 263 18.41 -25.47 -9.87
CA ALA A 263 19.16 -25.04 -8.70
C ALA A 263 18.43 -23.92 -7.94
N ASN A 264 18.54 -23.94 -6.61
CA ASN A 264 18.03 -22.88 -5.75
C ASN A 264 19.05 -21.74 -5.64
N LEU A 265 18.55 -20.50 -5.60
CA LEU A 265 19.40 -19.29 -5.46
C LEU A 265 18.74 -18.24 -4.59
N LEU A 266 19.58 -17.52 -3.83
CA LEU A 266 19.28 -16.21 -3.25
C LEU A 266 19.63 -15.14 -4.27
N TYR A 267 18.80 -14.11 -4.41
CA TYR A 267 19.03 -13.01 -5.35
C TYR A 267 18.34 -11.72 -4.89
N LEU A 268 18.65 -10.58 -5.52
CA LEU A 268 17.88 -9.35 -5.34
C LEU A 268 16.78 -9.27 -6.41
N ASN A 269 15.52 -9.10 -5.97
CA ASN A 269 14.41 -8.87 -6.88
C ASN A 269 14.38 -7.43 -7.41
N SER A 270 13.42 -7.10 -8.29
CA SER A 270 13.26 -5.77 -8.89
C SER A 270 12.92 -4.64 -7.89
N LEU A 271 12.57 -4.98 -6.66
CA LEU A 271 12.35 -4.02 -5.56
C LEU A 271 13.58 -3.91 -4.64
N LEU A 272 14.73 -4.45 -5.06
CA LEU A 272 15.97 -4.51 -4.29
C LEU A 272 15.78 -5.18 -2.92
N LYS A 273 14.95 -6.23 -2.90
CA LYS A 273 14.74 -7.08 -1.72
C LYS A 273 15.30 -8.47 -1.96
N LEU A 274 15.82 -9.08 -0.89
CA LEU A 274 16.27 -10.46 -0.93
C LEU A 274 15.12 -11.40 -1.30
N ALA A 275 15.39 -12.29 -2.21
CA ALA A 275 14.44 -13.27 -2.69
C ALA A 275 15.10 -14.65 -2.84
N ILE A 276 14.26 -15.69 -2.87
CA ILE A 276 14.67 -17.07 -3.13
C ILE A 276 13.89 -17.59 -4.32
N ALA A 277 14.57 -18.27 -5.21
CA ALA A 277 13.97 -18.94 -6.36
C ALA A 277 14.60 -20.31 -6.63
N THR A 278 13.90 -21.12 -7.40
CA THR A 278 14.46 -22.24 -8.14
C THR A 278 14.57 -21.84 -9.60
N ASN A 279 15.77 -21.90 -10.18
CA ASN A 279 15.97 -21.54 -11.59
C ASN A 279 15.08 -22.39 -12.51
N GLN A 280 14.16 -21.74 -13.25
CA GLN A 280 13.14 -22.38 -14.09
C GLN A 280 12.22 -23.35 -13.30
N GLY A 281 12.03 -23.14 -11.99
CA GLY A 281 11.16 -23.92 -11.12
C GLY A 281 10.23 -23.03 -10.29
N ASN A 282 9.48 -23.67 -9.39
CA ASN A 282 8.62 -22.97 -8.43
C ASN A 282 9.05 -23.36 -7.01
N PHE A 283 9.85 -22.50 -6.37
CA PHE A 283 10.45 -22.77 -5.06
C PHE A 283 9.38 -23.01 -3.98
N ALA A 284 8.39 -22.12 -3.90
CA ALA A 284 7.35 -22.21 -2.88
C ALA A 284 6.54 -23.50 -2.99
N LYS A 285 6.17 -23.91 -4.23
CA LYS A 285 5.42 -25.16 -4.49
C LYS A 285 6.25 -26.39 -4.17
N LEU A 286 7.53 -26.42 -4.60
CA LEU A 286 8.43 -27.54 -4.35
C LEU A 286 8.61 -27.84 -2.87
N HIS A 287 8.64 -26.79 -2.04
CA HIS A 287 8.91 -26.90 -0.61
C HIS A 287 7.67 -26.67 0.25
N GLN A 288 6.47 -26.55 -0.34
CA GLN A 288 5.17 -26.32 0.35
C GLN A 288 5.21 -25.11 1.29
N LEU A 289 5.81 -24.02 0.82
CA LEU A 289 5.97 -22.76 1.54
C LEU A 289 4.92 -21.74 1.12
N ASN A 290 4.65 -20.79 2.02
CA ASN A 290 3.75 -19.69 1.77
C ASN A 290 4.38 -18.38 2.26
N ALA A 291 3.61 -17.29 2.28
CA ALA A 291 4.03 -15.96 2.71
C ALA A 291 2.98 -15.37 3.66
N GLY A 292 3.39 -14.38 4.44
CA GLY A 292 2.53 -13.70 5.38
C GLY A 292 3.31 -13.14 6.57
N PRO A 293 2.65 -12.44 7.48
CA PRO A 293 3.31 -11.81 8.64
C PRO A 293 3.92 -12.82 9.62
N ASP A 294 3.48 -14.06 9.60
CA ASP A 294 3.87 -15.20 10.44
C ASP A 294 4.89 -16.14 9.76
N TRP A 295 5.33 -15.82 8.54
CA TRP A 295 6.38 -16.53 7.80
C TRP A 295 7.72 -15.83 7.95
N LEU A 296 8.61 -16.44 8.74
CA LEU A 296 9.93 -15.89 9.06
C LEU A 296 11.03 -16.55 8.24
N ILE A 297 12.07 -15.80 7.93
CA ILE A 297 13.30 -16.30 7.33
C ILE A 297 14.50 -15.88 8.17
N THR A 298 15.46 -16.79 8.30
CA THR A 298 16.78 -16.51 8.86
C THR A 298 17.87 -16.92 7.89
N ILE A 299 18.94 -16.13 7.84
CA ILE A 299 20.10 -16.35 7.00
C ILE A 299 21.34 -16.21 7.84
N GLU A 300 22.21 -17.23 7.80
CA GLU A 300 23.44 -17.32 8.56
C GLU A 300 24.62 -17.54 7.60
N LYS A 301 25.77 -16.93 7.89
CA LYS A 301 27.02 -17.20 7.18
C LYS A 301 27.53 -18.59 7.59
N LEU A 302 28.13 -19.30 6.64
CA LEU A 302 28.82 -20.58 6.90
C LEU A 302 30.21 -20.36 7.42
#